data_d4f1cae9a815b7d44559bdb544b29a13
#
_entry.id   d4f1cae9a815b7d44559bdb544b29a13
#
_cell.length_a   1.000
_cell.length_b   1.000
_cell.length_c   1.000
_cell.angle_alpha   90.00
_cell.angle_beta   90.00
_cell.angle_gamma   90.00
#
_symmetry.space_group_name_H-M   'P 1'
#
loop_
_entity.id
_entity.type
_entity.pdbx_description
1 polymer ?
#
loop_
_entity_poly.entity_id
_entity_poly.type
_entity_poly.pdbx_seq_one_letter_code
_entity_poly.pdbx_strand_id
1 'polypeptide(L)'
;MEVLSAVPAKSIARIVPILPVRNLAQAMDFYRLLGFSAHAWRDGDSYAFLTRDQLDIHLRAAPDLIEGQNPSGVYFYLANNTAAGLEAEFRAAGVEILSPLGPREWKMNEFVLSDPDGNLLRFGEDIS
;
A
#
# COMPACT_ATOMS: atom_id res chain seq x y z
N MET A 1 -43.72 8.27 15.41
CA MET A 1 -42.71 7.51 14.71
C MET A 1 -41.61 8.44 14.27
N GLU A 2 -40.49 8.00 14.47
CA GLU A 2 -39.35 8.77 14.12
C GLU A 2 -39.01 8.59 12.64
N VAL A 3 -38.78 9.67 11.97
CA VAL A 3 -38.38 9.59 10.58
C VAL A 3 -36.90 9.31 10.53
N LEU A 4 -36.59 8.19 9.97
CA LEU A 4 -35.20 7.81 9.82
C LEU A 4 -34.63 8.49 8.60
N SER A 5 -33.49 9.08 8.76
CA SER A 5 -32.73 9.53 7.61
C SER A 5 -32.39 8.33 6.76
N ALA A 6 -32.67 8.40 5.48
CA ALA A 6 -32.29 7.36 4.55
C ALA A 6 -30.76 7.30 4.38
N VAL A 7 -30.08 8.42 4.68
CA VAL A 7 -28.62 8.51 4.55
C VAL A 7 -28.04 8.73 5.95
N PRO A 8 -27.23 7.82 6.45
CA PRO A 8 -26.58 8.02 7.74
C PRO A 8 -25.61 9.20 7.67
N ALA A 9 -25.29 9.75 8.85
CA ALA A 9 -24.38 10.89 8.97
C ALA A 9 -23.02 10.60 8.35
N LYS A 10 -22.60 9.32 8.39
CA LYS A 10 -21.38 8.86 7.75
C LYS A 10 -21.70 7.65 6.92
N SER A 11 -21.75 7.83 5.62
CA SER A 11 -22.08 6.73 4.71
C SER A 11 -20.85 6.00 4.18
N ILE A 12 -19.69 6.68 4.14
CA ILE A 12 -18.45 6.06 3.66
C ILE A 12 -17.65 5.62 4.87
N ALA A 13 -17.42 4.31 5.00
CA ALA A 13 -16.76 3.74 6.17
C ALA A 13 -15.24 3.72 6.04
N ARG A 14 -14.74 3.46 4.83
CA ARG A 14 -13.31 3.41 4.58
C ARG A 14 -13.05 3.45 3.08
N ILE A 15 -11.77 3.59 2.73
CA ILE A 15 -11.32 3.59 1.35
C ILE A 15 -10.19 2.57 1.23
N VAL A 16 -10.15 1.85 0.12
CA VAL A 16 -9.13 0.82 -0.12
C VAL A 16 -8.54 1.04 -1.50
N PRO A 17 -7.23 1.25 -1.63
CA PRO A 17 -6.59 1.32 -2.94
C PRO A 17 -6.54 -0.05 -3.58
N ILE A 18 -6.69 -0.09 -4.91
CA ILE A 18 -6.59 -1.31 -5.71
C ILE A 18 -5.43 -1.12 -6.68
N LEU A 19 -4.41 -1.94 -6.58
CA LEU A 19 -3.21 -1.82 -7.38
C LEU A 19 -3.15 -2.92 -8.44
N PRO A 20 -2.79 -2.58 -9.69
CA PRO A 20 -2.64 -3.59 -10.74
C PRO A 20 -1.30 -4.31 -10.60
N VAL A 21 -1.31 -5.62 -10.79
CA VAL A 21 -0.10 -6.44 -10.76
C VAL A 21 -0.17 -7.48 -11.87
N ARG A 22 0.97 -7.79 -12.49
CA ARG A 22 1.01 -8.76 -13.60
C ARG A 22 0.87 -10.19 -13.13
N ASN A 23 1.45 -10.51 -11.98
CA ASN A 23 1.43 -11.85 -11.41
C ASN A 23 1.00 -11.75 -9.95
N LEU A 24 -0.19 -12.23 -9.65
CA LEU A 24 -0.78 -12.05 -8.34
C LEU A 24 0.03 -12.75 -7.24
N ALA A 25 0.46 -13.99 -7.48
CA ALA A 25 1.21 -14.75 -6.49
C ALA A 25 2.55 -14.08 -6.14
N GLN A 26 3.26 -13.61 -7.16
CA GLN A 26 4.52 -12.91 -6.97
C GLN A 26 4.31 -11.61 -6.18
N ALA A 27 3.28 -10.86 -6.54
CA ALA A 27 2.96 -9.62 -5.85
C ALA A 27 2.61 -9.87 -4.38
N MET A 28 1.80 -10.91 -4.11
CA MET A 28 1.45 -11.26 -2.73
C MET A 28 2.71 -11.57 -1.91
N ASP A 29 3.64 -12.31 -2.49
CA ASP A 29 4.90 -12.63 -1.80
C ASP A 29 5.70 -11.37 -1.50
N PHE A 30 5.74 -10.42 -2.43
CA PHE A 30 6.42 -9.15 -2.20
C PHE A 30 5.79 -8.39 -1.02
N TYR A 31 4.46 -8.28 -1.00
CA TYR A 31 3.80 -7.53 0.07
C TYR A 31 3.93 -8.23 1.43
N ARG A 32 4.09 -9.56 1.44
CA ARG A 32 4.41 -10.27 2.68
C ARG A 32 5.77 -9.85 3.22
N LEU A 33 6.74 -9.53 2.36
CA LEU A 33 8.02 -8.97 2.82
C LEU A 33 7.82 -7.61 3.51
N LEU A 34 6.79 -6.87 3.12
CA LEU A 34 6.46 -5.61 3.75
C LEU A 34 5.61 -5.78 5.01
N GLY A 35 5.42 -7.01 5.47
CA GLY A 35 4.66 -7.29 6.68
C GLY A 35 3.16 -7.37 6.51
N PHE A 36 2.65 -7.38 5.27
CA PHE A 36 1.22 -7.56 5.02
C PHE A 36 0.87 -9.03 5.09
N SER A 37 -0.29 -9.34 5.66
CA SER A 37 -0.93 -10.61 5.40
C SER A 37 -1.59 -10.52 4.03
N ALA A 38 -1.58 -11.61 3.26
CA ALA A 38 -2.08 -11.59 1.90
C ALA A 38 -2.80 -12.89 1.59
N HIS A 39 -3.97 -12.80 0.98
CA HIS A 39 -4.70 -13.98 0.53
C HIS A 39 -5.50 -13.66 -0.73
N ALA A 40 -5.58 -14.64 -1.63
CA ALA A 40 -6.31 -14.48 -2.87
C ALA A 40 -7.81 -14.60 -2.62
N TRP A 41 -8.58 -13.88 -3.45
CA TRP A 41 -10.02 -14.04 -3.48
C TRP A 41 -10.34 -15.43 -4.05
N ARG A 42 -11.05 -16.25 -3.27
CA ARG A 42 -11.27 -17.66 -3.59
C ARG A 42 -9.92 -18.36 -3.75
N ASP A 43 -9.84 -19.37 -4.58
CA ASP A 43 -8.59 -20.05 -4.94
C ASP A 43 -8.05 -19.55 -6.27
N GLY A 44 -8.39 -18.30 -6.62
CA GLY A 44 -8.07 -17.74 -7.92
C GLY A 44 -6.79 -16.94 -7.96
N ASP A 45 -6.51 -16.42 -9.15
CA ASP A 45 -5.33 -15.62 -9.42
C ASP A 45 -5.69 -14.24 -9.97
N SER A 46 -6.94 -13.78 -9.73
CA SER A 46 -7.43 -12.52 -10.28
C SER A 46 -7.42 -11.37 -9.28
N TYR A 47 -7.52 -11.64 -7.99
CA TYR A 47 -7.70 -10.60 -6.99
C TYR A 47 -7.18 -11.06 -5.63
N ALA A 48 -6.60 -10.13 -4.86
CA ALA A 48 -6.07 -10.45 -3.54
C ALA A 48 -6.34 -9.32 -2.54
N PHE A 49 -6.40 -9.70 -1.28
CA PHE A 49 -6.62 -8.81 -0.15
C PHE A 49 -5.36 -8.79 0.72
N LEU A 50 -4.87 -7.61 1.01
CA LEU A 50 -3.69 -7.40 1.84
C LEU A 50 -4.06 -6.56 3.05
N THR A 51 -3.52 -6.90 4.22
CA THR A 51 -3.78 -6.15 5.45
C THR A 51 -2.51 -6.02 6.26
N ARG A 52 -2.23 -4.80 6.73
CA ARG A 52 -1.22 -4.52 7.75
C ARG A 52 -1.72 -3.36 8.59
N ASP A 53 -1.55 -3.44 9.94
CA ASP A 53 -1.94 -2.37 10.87
C ASP A 53 -3.40 -1.96 10.71
N GLN A 54 -4.28 -2.94 10.42
CA GLN A 54 -5.72 -2.74 10.21
C GLN A 54 -6.05 -1.92 8.96
N LEU A 55 -5.09 -1.73 8.06
CA LEU A 55 -5.29 -1.05 6.79
C LEU A 55 -5.23 -2.05 5.65
N ASP A 56 -6.04 -1.81 4.63
CA ASP A 56 -6.21 -2.74 3.53
C ASP A 56 -5.69 -2.16 2.22
N ILE A 57 -5.09 -3.04 1.42
CA ILE A 57 -4.80 -2.80 0.01
C ILE A 57 -5.34 -4.01 -0.74
N HIS A 58 -5.90 -3.79 -1.91
CA HIS A 58 -6.29 -4.89 -2.80
C HIS A 58 -5.35 -4.91 -4.00
N LEU A 59 -5.15 -6.09 -4.54
CA LEU A 59 -4.42 -6.29 -5.79
C LEU A 59 -5.36 -6.88 -6.81
N ARG A 60 -5.29 -6.39 -8.04
CA ARG A 60 -6.00 -6.99 -9.16
C ARG A 60 -5.00 -7.49 -10.19
N ALA A 61 -5.23 -8.66 -10.75
CA ALA A 61 -4.39 -9.17 -11.81
C ALA A 61 -4.59 -8.33 -13.08
N ALA A 62 -3.49 -7.90 -13.66
CA ALA A 62 -3.46 -7.12 -14.89
C ALA A 62 -2.31 -7.64 -15.75
N PRO A 63 -2.47 -8.83 -16.36
CA PRO A 63 -1.35 -9.46 -17.06
C PRO A 63 -0.85 -8.68 -18.27
N ASP A 64 -1.66 -7.77 -18.78
CA ASP A 64 -1.31 -6.91 -19.91
C ASP A 64 -0.67 -5.59 -19.49
N LEU A 65 -0.41 -5.40 -18.21
CA LEU A 65 0.26 -4.19 -17.71
C LEU A 65 1.66 -4.10 -18.31
N ILE A 66 1.96 -2.94 -18.89
CA ILE A 66 3.26 -2.72 -19.55
C ILE A 66 4.28 -2.21 -18.54
N GLU A 67 5.41 -2.90 -18.46
CA GLU A 67 6.49 -2.52 -17.56
C GLU A 67 6.94 -1.08 -17.83
N GLY A 68 7.14 -0.32 -16.76
CA GLY A 68 7.56 1.07 -16.87
C GLY A 68 6.45 2.06 -17.17
N GLN A 69 5.20 1.60 -17.35
CA GLN A 69 4.07 2.46 -17.69
C GLN A 69 2.97 2.43 -16.64
N ASN A 70 3.26 1.97 -15.44
CA ASN A 70 2.28 1.95 -14.36
C ASN A 70 2.36 3.23 -13.54
N PRO A 71 1.34 4.11 -13.59
CA PRO A 71 1.35 5.36 -12.82
C PRO A 71 0.79 5.20 -11.41
N SER A 72 0.41 3.99 -11.02
CA SER A 72 -0.29 3.76 -9.75
C SER A 72 0.66 3.88 -8.56
N GLY A 73 0.11 4.34 -7.44
CA GLY A 73 0.87 4.44 -6.21
C GLY A 73 -0.02 4.69 -5.01
N VAL A 74 0.59 4.60 -3.84
CA VAL A 74 -0.09 4.80 -2.56
C VAL A 74 0.83 5.62 -1.66
N TYR A 75 0.25 6.54 -0.91
CA TYR A 75 0.95 7.27 0.13
C TYR A 75 0.48 6.76 1.49
N PHE A 76 1.43 6.29 2.28
CA PHE A 76 1.16 5.82 3.64
C PHE A 76 1.57 6.91 4.61
N TYR A 77 0.63 7.43 5.37
CA TYR A 77 0.94 8.35 6.46
C TYR A 77 1.28 7.54 7.69
N LEU A 78 2.49 7.72 8.19
CA LEU A 78 3.01 6.94 9.31
C LEU A 78 2.77 7.65 10.62
N ALA A 79 2.64 6.88 11.69
CA ALA A 79 2.66 7.42 13.03
C ALA A 79 4.01 8.10 13.30
N ASN A 80 4.03 9.10 14.16
CA ASN A 80 5.24 9.86 14.45
C ASN A 80 6.35 8.97 14.99
N ASN A 81 7.57 9.23 14.54
CA ASN A 81 8.79 8.54 14.99
C ASN A 81 8.83 7.05 14.63
N THR A 82 8.14 6.65 13.55
CA THR A 82 8.14 5.25 13.10
C THR A 82 8.82 5.04 11.76
N ALA A 83 9.08 6.10 10.98
CA ALA A 83 9.57 5.96 9.61
C ALA A 83 10.93 5.28 9.54
N ALA A 84 11.87 5.66 10.40
CA ALA A 84 13.21 5.07 10.39
C ALA A 84 13.17 3.57 10.70
N GLY A 85 12.37 3.18 11.69
CA GLY A 85 12.22 1.77 12.04
C GLY A 85 11.57 0.96 10.93
N LEU A 86 10.57 1.54 10.26
CA LEU A 86 9.89 0.86 9.17
C LEU A 86 10.81 0.69 7.96
N GLU A 87 11.58 1.72 7.60
CA GLU A 87 12.56 1.58 6.52
C GLU A 87 13.58 0.49 6.84
N ALA A 88 14.07 0.47 8.08
CA ALA A 88 15.02 -0.56 8.53
C ALA A 88 14.41 -1.96 8.46
N GLU A 89 13.14 -2.10 8.84
CA GLU A 89 12.43 -3.37 8.74
C GLU A 89 12.39 -3.86 7.29
N PHE A 90 12.05 -2.99 6.36
CA PHE A 90 11.96 -3.36 4.95
C PHE A 90 13.32 -3.71 4.36
N ARG A 91 14.37 -2.95 4.71
CA ARG A 91 15.74 -3.27 4.27
C ARG A 91 16.18 -4.64 4.81
N ALA A 92 15.87 -4.93 6.06
CA ALA A 92 16.20 -6.23 6.66
C ALA A 92 15.48 -7.39 5.97
N ALA A 93 14.29 -7.13 5.43
CA ALA A 93 13.54 -8.13 4.66
C ALA A 93 14.05 -8.28 3.22
N GLY A 94 15.05 -7.50 2.81
CA GLY A 94 15.62 -7.57 1.47
C GLY A 94 14.94 -6.67 0.45
N VAL A 95 14.10 -5.73 0.90
CA VAL A 95 13.41 -4.81 0.00
C VAL A 95 14.34 -3.66 -0.39
N GLU A 96 14.40 -3.37 -1.68
CA GLU A 96 15.17 -2.24 -2.18
C GLU A 96 14.41 -0.94 -1.92
N ILE A 97 15.10 0.06 -1.38
CA ILE A 97 14.52 1.39 -1.18
C ILE A 97 14.98 2.29 -2.32
N LEU A 98 14.03 2.81 -3.09
CA LEU A 98 14.33 3.67 -4.25
C LEU A 98 14.79 5.06 -3.81
N SER A 99 14.11 5.63 -2.83
CA SER A 99 14.45 6.94 -2.30
C SER A 99 14.57 6.81 -0.79
N PRO A 100 15.77 6.95 -0.23
CA PRO A 100 15.97 6.73 1.21
C PRO A 100 15.27 7.79 2.05
N LEU A 101 15.02 7.43 3.31
CA LEU A 101 14.37 8.32 4.26
C LEU A 101 15.10 9.64 4.37
N GLY A 102 14.35 10.71 4.25
CA GLY A 102 14.86 12.07 4.39
C GLY A 102 13.72 13.08 4.37
N PRO A 103 14.01 14.31 4.83
CA PRO A 103 12.99 15.35 4.85
C PRO A 103 12.66 15.84 3.44
N ARG A 104 11.41 16.19 3.23
CA ARG A 104 10.92 16.76 1.97
C ARG A 104 10.39 18.15 2.26
N GLU A 105 10.35 19.00 1.22
CA GLU A 105 9.89 20.39 1.39
C GLU A 105 8.42 20.48 1.81
N TRP A 106 7.64 19.42 1.57
CA TRP A 106 6.24 19.40 2.01
C TRP A 106 6.09 18.94 3.45
N LYS A 107 7.15 19.03 4.25
CA LYS A 107 7.14 18.79 5.69
C LYS A 107 6.88 17.33 6.07
N MET A 108 7.35 16.43 5.25
CA MET A 108 7.29 15.00 5.52
C MET A 108 8.69 14.42 5.54
N ASN A 109 8.93 13.49 6.44
CA ASN A 109 10.12 12.64 6.41
C ASN A 109 9.72 11.36 5.72
N GLU A 110 10.26 11.09 4.53
CA GLU A 110 9.68 10.15 3.60
C GLU A 110 10.72 9.23 2.98
N PHE A 111 10.33 7.98 2.74
CA PHE A 111 11.07 7.07 1.86
C PHE A 111 10.11 6.44 0.86
N VAL A 112 10.67 5.93 -0.24
CA VAL A 112 9.88 5.41 -1.36
C VAL A 112 10.45 4.07 -1.80
N LEU A 113 9.56 3.13 -2.10
CA LEU A 113 9.93 1.88 -2.75
C LEU A 113 8.92 1.56 -3.85
N SER A 114 9.26 0.61 -4.69
CA SER A 114 8.38 0.12 -5.76
C SER A 114 8.08 -1.35 -5.53
N ASP A 115 6.85 -1.77 -5.82
CA ASP A 115 6.58 -3.19 -5.91
C ASP A 115 7.10 -3.73 -7.27
N PRO A 116 7.03 -5.04 -7.52
CA PRO A 116 7.56 -5.60 -8.77
C PRO A 116 6.88 -5.08 -10.04
N ASP A 117 5.71 -4.48 -9.91
CA ASP A 117 4.91 -4.01 -11.04
C ASP A 117 4.96 -2.51 -11.23
N GLY A 118 5.84 -1.82 -10.51
CA GLY A 118 5.99 -0.38 -10.64
C GLY A 118 5.00 0.44 -9.82
N ASN A 119 4.19 -0.18 -8.98
CA ASN A 119 3.37 0.57 -8.05
C ASN A 119 4.30 1.26 -7.05
N LEU A 120 4.24 2.58 -6.97
CA LEU A 120 5.09 3.32 -6.04
C LEU A 120 4.43 3.40 -4.68
N LEU A 121 5.19 3.03 -3.66
CA LEU A 121 4.73 3.07 -2.27
C LEU A 121 5.56 4.10 -1.54
N ARG A 122 4.91 5.17 -1.10
CA ARG A 122 5.54 6.28 -0.38
C ARG A 122 5.14 6.21 1.08
N PHE A 123 6.11 6.32 1.95
CA PHE A 123 5.90 6.20 3.40
C PHE A 123 6.45 7.46 4.05
N GLY A 124 5.60 8.21 4.71
CA GLY A 124 6.02 9.47 5.29
C GLY A 124 5.41 9.75 6.65
N GLU A 125 6.19 10.39 7.51
CA GLU A 125 5.71 10.90 8.79
C GLU A 125 5.82 12.42 8.78
N ASP A 126 4.87 13.06 9.45
CA ASP A 126 4.80 14.51 9.53
C ASP A 126 5.95 15.06 10.40
N ILE A 127 6.67 16.04 9.88
CA ILE A 127 7.73 16.74 10.63
C ILE A 127 7.50 18.24 10.69
N SER A 128 6.26 18.67 10.40
CA SER A 128 5.91 20.10 10.49
C SER A 128 5.81 20.58 11.93
#